data_df51f05f74b53e237c01c89002a25395
#
_entry.id   df51f05f74b53e237c01c89002a25395
#
_cell.length_a   1.000
_cell.length_b   1.000
_cell.length_c   1.000
_cell.angle_alpha   90.00
_cell.angle_beta   90.00
_cell.angle_gamma   90.00
#
_symmetry.space_group_name_H-M   'P 1'
#
loop_
_entity.id
_entity.type
_entity.pdbx_description
1 polymer ?
#
loop_
_entity_poly.entity_id
_entity_poly.type
_entity_poly.pdbx_seq_one_letter_code
_entity_poly.pdbx_strand_id
1 'polypeptide(L)'
;MSLEEKQHSPEQGRTAAQSARRSCWSGVRHAVQIGALALFVAPLLIAGWSLFGTHAGQDAALPVPADLPFFGSLSSSTIAGIEVLDPFATLQVVAASKSFELDWLVAVLPVLVVYGLIRGRVFCGWICPVNLLLELIDTLRRKLGIKVREMPLPRHTKIWLALAVVLLSALTSVPIFETFSPISALNKSVLFGAVVGVWTLLAIVIAELFWGHRVWCRVLCPLGGFYEVLGRVGQVNVRINREACIHCNACKQACLADPDILDPVLTERDRIVRAGDCMACGACIDACPTRALSFGIGRQPFRQPTGTSVEPTEETLPTIDPTAN
;
A
#
# COMPACT_ATOMS: atom_id res chain seq x y z
N MET A 1 36.21 40.76 -9.20
CA MET A 1 36.42 39.46 -9.85
C MET A 1 35.46 38.50 -9.17
N SER A 2 34.23 38.49 -9.72
CA SER A 2 33.07 37.79 -9.18
C SER A 2 33.04 36.36 -9.71
N LEU A 3 33.12 35.38 -8.80
CA LEU A 3 32.91 33.96 -9.10
C LEU A 3 31.40 33.75 -9.29
N GLU A 4 30.95 33.68 -10.52
CA GLU A 4 29.61 33.19 -10.86
C GLU A 4 29.55 31.69 -10.55
N GLU A 5 28.90 31.37 -9.45
CA GLU A 5 28.46 30.01 -9.07
C GLU A 5 27.39 29.55 -10.06
N LYS A 6 27.79 28.75 -11.04
CA LYS A 6 26.86 28.10 -11.96
C LYS A 6 26.00 27.12 -11.16
N GLN A 7 24.81 27.58 -10.74
CA GLN A 7 23.73 26.73 -10.30
C GLN A 7 23.32 25.81 -11.45
N HIS A 8 23.80 24.61 -11.42
CA HIS A 8 23.41 23.55 -12.34
C HIS A 8 21.96 23.16 -12.03
N SER A 9 21.03 23.62 -12.84
CA SER A 9 19.60 23.32 -12.71
C SER A 9 19.37 21.81 -12.94
N PRO A 10 18.80 21.07 -11.94
CA PRO A 10 18.62 19.63 -12.06
C PRO A 10 17.43 19.22 -12.97
N GLU A 11 16.79 20.16 -13.64
CA GLU A 11 15.57 19.86 -14.40
C GLU A 11 15.79 19.30 -15.80
N GLN A 12 16.93 19.56 -16.43
CA GLN A 12 17.14 19.13 -17.83
C GLN A 12 17.54 17.66 -18.02
N GLY A 13 18.01 16.98 -16.98
CA GLY A 13 18.30 15.54 -17.02
C GLY A 13 17.07 14.64 -16.82
N ARG A 14 15.94 15.20 -16.43
CA ARG A 14 14.75 14.45 -16.02
C ARG A 14 13.86 13.93 -17.16
N THR A 15 13.88 14.57 -18.32
CA THR A 15 12.85 14.36 -19.36
C THR A 15 13.12 13.24 -20.34
N ALA A 16 14.37 12.87 -20.59
CA ALA A 16 14.70 11.84 -21.58
C ALA A 16 14.78 10.40 -21.01
N ALA A 17 15.18 10.24 -19.75
CA ALA A 17 15.31 8.90 -19.13
C ALA A 17 13.99 8.39 -18.53
N GLN A 18 13.03 9.27 -18.23
CA GLN A 18 11.75 8.92 -17.63
C GLN A 18 10.73 8.34 -18.61
N SER A 19 10.88 8.59 -19.91
CA SER A 19 9.95 8.13 -20.95
C SER A 19 10.13 6.67 -21.38
N ALA A 20 11.26 6.04 -21.07
CA ALA A 20 11.63 4.77 -21.69
C ALA A 20 11.39 3.51 -20.83
N ARG A 21 10.88 3.61 -19.61
CA ARG A 21 10.65 2.43 -18.74
C ARG A 21 9.28 2.44 -18.13
N ARG A 22 8.37 1.70 -18.75
CA ARG A 22 7.09 1.33 -18.15
C ARG A 22 7.35 0.70 -16.78
N SER A 23 6.79 1.31 -15.75
CA SER A 23 6.71 0.82 -14.39
C SER A 23 6.17 -0.62 -14.40
N CYS A 24 6.98 -1.59 -13.98
CA CYS A 24 6.59 -2.99 -13.95
C CYS A 24 5.67 -3.26 -12.76
N TRP A 25 6.07 -2.81 -11.57
CA TRP A 25 5.36 -3.08 -10.32
C TRP A 25 4.02 -2.34 -10.22
N SER A 26 3.95 -1.10 -10.65
CA SER A 26 2.70 -0.33 -10.67
C SER A 26 1.66 -0.97 -11.59
N GLY A 27 2.06 -1.45 -12.76
CA GLY A 27 1.16 -2.15 -13.68
C GLY A 27 0.64 -3.47 -13.11
N VAL A 28 1.52 -4.29 -12.53
CA VAL A 28 1.14 -5.56 -11.87
C VAL A 28 0.20 -5.28 -10.70
N ARG A 29 0.49 -4.26 -9.89
CA ARG A 29 -0.35 -3.88 -8.75
C ARG A 29 -1.74 -3.48 -9.18
N HIS A 30 -1.88 -2.60 -10.18
CA HIS A 30 -3.18 -2.20 -10.70
C HIS A 30 -3.96 -3.39 -11.29
N ALA A 31 -3.29 -4.30 -11.98
CA ALA A 31 -3.92 -5.52 -12.49
C ALA A 31 -4.46 -6.40 -11.34
N VAL A 32 -3.68 -6.56 -10.25
CA VAL A 32 -4.11 -7.31 -9.06
C VAL A 32 -5.28 -6.60 -8.35
N GLN A 33 -5.24 -5.27 -8.19
CA GLN A 33 -6.31 -4.50 -7.56
C GLN A 33 -7.62 -4.57 -8.36
N ILE A 34 -7.54 -4.42 -9.69
CA ILE A 34 -8.71 -4.54 -10.57
C ILE A 34 -9.23 -5.97 -10.57
N GLY A 35 -8.33 -6.96 -10.62
CA GLY A 35 -8.70 -8.38 -10.53
C GLY A 35 -9.39 -8.72 -9.20
N ALA A 36 -8.88 -8.23 -8.09
CA ALA A 36 -9.50 -8.39 -6.78
C ALA A 36 -10.89 -7.74 -6.74
N LEU A 37 -11.02 -6.50 -7.22
CA LEU A 37 -12.31 -5.82 -7.29
C LEU A 37 -13.30 -6.59 -8.16
N ALA A 38 -12.87 -7.07 -9.34
CA ALA A 38 -13.70 -7.87 -10.23
C ALA A 38 -14.13 -9.19 -9.57
N LEU A 39 -13.23 -9.85 -8.83
CA LEU A 39 -13.52 -11.08 -8.10
C LEU A 39 -14.64 -10.89 -7.07
N PHE A 40 -14.68 -9.77 -6.36
CA PHE A 40 -15.71 -9.47 -5.36
C PHE A 40 -17.03 -9.01 -5.99
N VAL A 41 -17.00 -8.39 -7.17
CA VAL A 41 -18.20 -7.89 -7.87
C VAL A 41 -18.81 -8.97 -8.77
N ALA A 42 -18.01 -9.84 -9.39
CA ALA A 42 -18.47 -10.86 -10.34
C ALA A 42 -19.57 -11.79 -9.79
N PRO A 43 -19.50 -12.35 -8.56
CA PRO A 43 -20.53 -13.20 -8.02
C PRO A 43 -21.89 -12.52 -7.94
N LEU A 44 -21.90 -11.23 -7.65
CA LEU A 44 -23.11 -10.42 -7.56
C LEU A 44 -23.79 -10.23 -8.93
N LEU A 45 -22.97 -9.94 -9.96
CA LEU A 45 -23.44 -9.81 -11.33
C LEU A 45 -23.95 -11.15 -11.88
N ILE A 46 -23.26 -12.25 -11.57
CA ILE A 46 -23.67 -13.61 -11.96
C ILE A 46 -25.00 -13.99 -11.31
N ALA A 47 -25.22 -13.62 -10.04
CA ALA A 47 -26.47 -13.82 -9.33
C ALA A 47 -27.60 -12.87 -9.77
N GLY A 48 -27.42 -12.10 -10.83
CA GLY A 48 -28.43 -11.20 -11.38
C GLY A 48 -28.69 -9.95 -10.54
N TRP A 49 -27.80 -9.63 -9.61
CA TRP A 49 -27.90 -8.36 -8.87
C TRP A 49 -27.39 -7.23 -9.76
N SER A 50 -28.26 -6.26 -10.02
CA SER A 50 -27.80 -5.05 -10.70
C SER A 50 -26.99 -4.18 -9.73
N LEU A 51 -26.00 -3.47 -10.27
CA LEU A 51 -25.30 -2.42 -9.54
C LEU A 51 -26.35 -1.42 -9.00
N PHE A 52 -26.22 -1.07 -7.70
CA PHE A 52 -27.12 -0.15 -6.97
C PHE A 52 -28.45 -0.75 -6.44
N GLY A 53 -28.52 -2.05 -6.22
CA GLY A 53 -29.60 -2.64 -5.41
C GLY A 53 -30.94 -2.82 -6.12
N THR A 54 -30.99 -2.67 -7.44
CA THR A 54 -32.16 -3.03 -8.22
C THR A 54 -32.04 -4.50 -8.63
N HIS A 55 -32.94 -5.36 -8.13
CA HIS A 55 -33.02 -6.76 -8.55
C HIS A 55 -33.46 -6.84 -9.98
N ALA A 56 -32.68 -7.45 -10.85
CA ALA A 56 -33.13 -7.78 -12.21
C ALA A 56 -34.05 -9.00 -12.11
N GLY A 57 -35.34 -8.77 -11.90
CA GLY A 57 -36.37 -9.78 -11.96
C GLY A 57 -36.30 -10.86 -10.88
N GLN A 58 -37.44 -11.21 -10.30
CA GLN A 58 -37.62 -12.34 -9.38
C GLN A 58 -37.73 -13.66 -10.14
N ASP A 59 -36.86 -13.93 -11.12
CA ASP A 59 -36.86 -15.22 -11.78
C ASP A 59 -36.17 -16.23 -10.88
N ALA A 60 -36.96 -17.21 -10.41
CA ALA A 60 -36.53 -18.27 -9.46
C ALA A 60 -35.42 -19.21 -9.97
N ALA A 61 -34.81 -18.88 -11.10
CA ALA A 61 -33.78 -19.70 -11.74
C ALA A 61 -32.33 -19.18 -11.55
N LEU A 62 -32.16 -18.00 -10.93
CA LEU A 62 -30.81 -17.45 -10.72
C LEU A 62 -30.17 -18.05 -9.46
N PRO A 63 -28.88 -18.40 -9.49
CA PRO A 63 -28.19 -18.94 -8.32
C PRO A 63 -28.17 -17.90 -7.20
N VAL A 64 -28.42 -18.36 -5.97
CA VAL A 64 -28.25 -17.52 -4.80
C VAL A 64 -26.75 -17.21 -4.66
N PRO A 65 -26.33 -15.96 -4.40
CA PRO A 65 -24.90 -15.63 -4.28
C PRO A 65 -24.14 -16.51 -3.30
N ALA A 66 -24.83 -17.01 -2.26
CA ALA A 66 -24.24 -17.93 -1.25
C ALA A 66 -23.90 -19.33 -1.81
N ASP A 67 -24.50 -19.74 -2.92
CA ASP A 67 -24.25 -21.06 -3.54
C ASP A 67 -23.02 -21.03 -4.47
N LEU A 68 -22.44 -19.85 -4.70
CA LEU A 68 -21.25 -19.71 -5.51
C LEU A 68 -19.98 -20.12 -4.74
N PRO A 69 -18.97 -20.71 -5.41
CA PRO A 69 -17.74 -21.16 -4.78
C PRO A 69 -16.93 -20.03 -4.14
N PHE A 70 -17.22 -18.80 -4.52
CA PHE A 70 -16.67 -17.59 -3.92
C PHE A 70 -17.79 -16.59 -3.71
N PHE A 71 -18.02 -16.21 -2.47
CA PHE A 71 -18.96 -15.16 -2.11
C PHE A 71 -18.51 -14.44 -0.86
N GLY A 72 -18.71 -13.14 -0.81
CA GLY A 72 -18.41 -12.33 0.37
C GLY A 72 -17.90 -10.94 0.08
N SER A 73 -17.31 -10.37 1.09
CA SER A 73 -16.70 -9.04 1.09
C SER A 73 -15.21 -9.12 1.44
N LEU A 74 -14.52 -7.98 1.36
CA LEU A 74 -13.13 -7.87 1.82
C LEU A 74 -12.98 -8.07 3.34
N SER A 75 -14.07 -7.95 4.11
CA SER A 75 -14.07 -8.18 5.57
C SER A 75 -14.43 -9.62 5.94
N SER A 76 -15.23 -10.30 5.12
CA SER A 76 -15.68 -11.68 5.34
C SER A 76 -15.99 -12.30 4.00
N SER A 77 -15.37 -13.42 3.69
CA SER A 77 -15.60 -14.15 2.44
C SER A 77 -15.55 -15.66 2.67
N THR A 78 -16.32 -16.37 1.86
CA THR A 78 -16.29 -17.84 1.79
C THR A 78 -15.61 -18.22 0.48
N ILE A 79 -14.54 -18.98 0.58
CA ILE A 79 -13.74 -19.47 -0.55
C ILE A 79 -13.77 -20.99 -0.52
N ALA A 80 -14.47 -21.59 -1.47
CA ALA A 80 -14.63 -23.05 -1.56
C ALA A 80 -15.09 -23.71 -0.25
N GLY A 81 -16.01 -23.04 0.48
CA GLY A 81 -16.54 -23.53 1.76
C GLY A 81 -15.69 -23.22 2.99
N ILE A 82 -14.54 -22.56 2.82
CA ILE A 82 -13.71 -22.10 3.94
C ILE A 82 -14.03 -20.63 4.20
N GLU A 83 -14.43 -20.32 5.42
CA GLU A 83 -14.64 -18.95 5.86
C GLU A 83 -13.28 -18.26 6.08
N VAL A 84 -13.15 -17.07 5.53
CA VAL A 84 -11.96 -16.21 5.66
C VAL A 84 -12.42 -14.87 6.18
N LEU A 85 -11.93 -14.48 7.37
CA LEU A 85 -12.32 -13.26 8.07
C LEU A 85 -11.14 -12.29 8.16
N ASP A 86 -11.44 -10.98 8.02
CA ASP A 86 -10.46 -9.94 8.29
C ASP A 86 -10.13 -9.89 9.79
N PRO A 87 -8.84 -9.97 10.17
CA PRO A 87 -8.43 -9.97 11.58
C PRO A 87 -8.88 -8.76 12.38
N PHE A 88 -8.89 -7.58 11.75
CA PHE A 88 -9.25 -6.35 12.45
C PHE A 88 -10.77 -6.22 12.63
N ALA A 89 -11.55 -6.63 11.63
CA ALA A 89 -13.00 -6.69 11.74
C ALA A 89 -13.43 -7.69 12.81
N THR A 90 -12.85 -8.90 12.79
CA THR A 90 -13.12 -9.93 13.81
C THR A 90 -12.74 -9.45 15.21
N LEU A 91 -11.60 -8.78 15.38
CA LEU A 91 -11.21 -8.22 16.68
C LEU A 91 -12.25 -7.23 17.21
N GLN A 92 -12.84 -6.40 16.36
CA GLN A 92 -13.91 -5.48 16.75
C GLN A 92 -15.20 -6.23 17.11
N VAL A 93 -15.56 -7.27 16.36
CA VAL A 93 -16.75 -8.08 16.66
C VAL A 93 -16.60 -8.80 17.99
N VAL A 94 -15.44 -9.41 18.25
CA VAL A 94 -15.12 -10.05 19.55
C VAL A 94 -15.19 -9.03 20.69
N ALA A 95 -14.61 -7.84 20.49
CA ALA A 95 -14.64 -6.78 21.49
C ALA A 95 -16.07 -6.28 21.77
N ALA A 96 -16.89 -6.16 20.73
CA ALA A 96 -18.28 -5.68 20.84
C ALA A 96 -19.22 -6.74 21.44
N SER A 97 -19.12 -8.00 21.01
CA SER A 97 -19.98 -9.10 21.46
C SER A 97 -19.59 -9.64 22.84
N LYS A 98 -18.32 -9.39 23.25
CA LYS A 98 -17.73 -9.97 24.47
C LYS A 98 -17.78 -11.49 24.49
N SER A 99 -17.94 -12.11 23.33
CA SER A 99 -17.93 -13.56 23.09
C SER A 99 -16.78 -13.91 22.18
N PHE A 100 -16.22 -15.06 22.35
CA PHE A 100 -15.14 -15.59 21.50
C PHE A 100 -15.49 -17.03 21.13
N GLU A 101 -15.54 -17.27 19.83
CA GLU A 101 -15.74 -18.61 19.27
C GLU A 101 -14.44 -19.07 18.59
N LEU A 102 -14.10 -20.33 18.81
CA LEU A 102 -12.85 -20.90 18.28
C LEU A 102 -12.83 -20.90 16.74
N ASP A 103 -13.98 -21.05 16.12
CA ASP A 103 -14.15 -21.06 14.66
C ASP A 103 -13.70 -19.74 14.03
N TRP A 104 -13.91 -18.61 14.71
CA TRP A 104 -13.42 -17.31 14.23
C TRP A 104 -11.90 -17.24 14.19
N LEU A 105 -11.23 -17.89 15.17
CA LEU A 105 -9.76 -17.93 15.16
C LEU A 105 -9.26 -18.74 13.95
N VAL A 106 -9.91 -19.85 13.63
CA VAL A 106 -9.56 -20.67 12.47
C VAL A 106 -9.77 -19.89 11.17
N ALA A 107 -10.86 -19.12 11.07
CA ALA A 107 -11.17 -18.30 9.89
C ALA A 107 -10.22 -17.09 9.70
N VAL A 108 -9.68 -16.53 10.79
CA VAL A 108 -8.75 -15.40 10.79
C VAL A 108 -7.30 -15.83 10.53
N LEU A 109 -6.93 -17.03 10.97
CA LEU A 109 -5.54 -17.50 10.97
C LEU A 109 -4.87 -17.45 9.59
N PRO A 110 -5.48 -17.88 8.49
CA PRO A 110 -4.89 -17.83 7.15
C PRO A 110 -4.49 -16.40 6.76
N VAL A 111 -5.34 -15.42 7.05
CA VAL A 111 -5.10 -14.01 6.75
C VAL A 111 -3.94 -13.46 7.57
N LEU A 112 -3.93 -13.74 8.89
CA LEU A 112 -2.84 -13.34 9.78
C LEU A 112 -1.50 -13.95 9.35
N VAL A 113 -1.47 -15.23 8.99
CA VAL A 113 -0.25 -15.91 8.56
C VAL A 113 0.26 -15.34 7.24
N VAL A 114 -0.59 -15.20 6.24
CA VAL A 114 -0.20 -14.67 4.92
C VAL A 114 0.33 -13.24 5.04
N TYR A 115 -0.43 -12.34 5.67
CA TYR A 115 0.00 -10.95 5.79
C TYR A 115 1.11 -10.74 6.82
N GLY A 116 1.16 -11.56 7.88
CA GLY A 116 2.27 -11.55 8.83
C GLY A 116 3.59 -12.02 8.22
N LEU A 117 3.55 -13.04 7.37
CA LEU A 117 4.75 -13.56 6.70
C LEU A 117 5.21 -12.65 5.55
N ILE A 118 4.31 -12.17 4.72
CA ILE A 118 4.68 -11.31 3.59
C ILE A 118 5.06 -9.93 4.12
N ARG A 119 4.06 -9.13 4.50
CA ARG A 119 4.15 -7.83 5.16
C ARG A 119 2.74 -7.33 5.47
N GLY A 120 2.44 -6.91 6.68
CA GLY A 120 1.07 -6.59 7.10
C GLY A 120 0.30 -5.68 6.16
N ARG A 121 0.92 -4.58 5.68
CA ARG A 121 0.26 -3.61 4.80
C ARG A 121 0.26 -3.96 3.30
N VAL A 122 0.65 -5.17 2.92
CA VAL A 122 0.52 -5.65 1.51
C VAL A 122 -0.93 -5.60 1.06
N PHE A 123 -1.89 -5.96 1.93
CA PHE A 123 -3.32 -5.78 1.65
C PHE A 123 -3.64 -4.37 1.16
N CYS A 124 -3.16 -3.34 1.88
CA CYS A 124 -3.42 -1.93 1.52
C CYS A 124 -2.83 -1.54 0.16
N GLY A 125 -1.68 -2.10 -0.20
CA GLY A 125 -1.02 -1.79 -1.46
C GLY A 125 -1.58 -2.55 -2.66
N TRP A 126 -2.03 -3.79 -2.49
CA TRP A 126 -2.30 -4.71 -3.59
C TRP A 126 -3.75 -5.10 -3.77
N ILE A 127 -4.57 -5.03 -2.72
CA ILE A 127 -5.96 -5.53 -2.74
C ILE A 127 -6.95 -4.39 -2.49
N CYS A 128 -6.62 -3.47 -1.57
CA CYS A 128 -7.55 -2.44 -1.10
C CYS A 128 -8.02 -1.51 -2.25
N PRO A 129 -9.33 -1.43 -2.55
CA PRO A 129 -9.84 -0.58 -3.60
C PRO A 129 -9.72 0.92 -3.27
N VAL A 130 -9.68 1.26 -1.98
CA VAL A 130 -9.48 2.66 -1.54
C VAL A 130 -8.11 3.17 -1.98
N ASN A 131 -7.06 2.34 -1.96
CA ASN A 131 -5.75 2.76 -2.45
C ASN A 131 -5.78 3.08 -3.96
N LEU A 132 -6.51 2.29 -4.75
CA LEU A 132 -6.70 2.56 -6.18
C LEU A 132 -7.42 3.91 -6.40
N LEU A 133 -8.47 4.18 -5.61
CA LEU A 133 -9.17 5.46 -5.62
C LEU A 133 -8.23 6.63 -5.31
N LEU A 134 -7.39 6.50 -4.28
CA LEU A 134 -6.44 7.53 -3.90
C LEU A 134 -5.38 7.78 -4.99
N GLU A 135 -4.93 6.76 -5.70
CA GLU A 135 -4.02 6.93 -6.84
C GLU A 135 -4.68 7.67 -8.01
N LEU A 136 -5.98 7.43 -8.22
CA LEU A 136 -6.76 8.18 -9.20
C LEU A 136 -6.87 9.65 -8.79
N ILE A 137 -7.18 9.92 -7.51
CA ILE A 137 -7.24 11.29 -6.96
C ILE A 137 -5.88 11.99 -7.06
N ASP A 138 -4.78 11.30 -6.76
CA ASP A 138 -3.43 11.83 -6.91
C ASP A 138 -3.13 12.22 -8.36
N THR A 139 -3.60 11.42 -9.30
CA THR A 139 -3.43 11.70 -10.73
C THR A 139 -4.26 12.89 -11.18
N LEU A 140 -5.52 12.98 -10.71
CA LEU A 140 -6.41 14.10 -10.95
C LEU A 140 -5.84 15.40 -10.37
N ARG A 141 -5.37 15.35 -9.12
CA ARG A 141 -4.77 16.49 -8.43
C ARG A 141 -3.54 17.03 -9.17
N ARG A 142 -2.67 16.14 -9.64
CA ARG A 142 -1.50 16.53 -10.46
C ARG A 142 -1.92 17.21 -11.77
N LYS A 143 -2.96 16.70 -12.43
CA LYS A 143 -3.50 17.31 -13.66
C LYS A 143 -4.12 18.68 -13.42
N LEU A 144 -4.80 18.85 -12.28
CA LEU A 144 -5.41 20.12 -11.88
C LEU A 144 -4.40 21.13 -11.28
N GLY A 145 -3.15 20.73 -11.07
CA GLY A 145 -2.11 21.59 -10.49
C GLY A 145 -2.34 21.96 -9.02
N ILE A 146 -3.20 21.23 -8.30
CA ILE A 146 -3.52 21.50 -6.90
C ILE A 146 -2.34 21.07 -6.03
N LYS A 147 -1.66 22.04 -5.42
CA LYS A 147 -0.60 21.82 -4.44
C LYS A 147 -1.20 21.72 -3.05
N VAL A 148 -1.09 20.60 -2.40
CA VAL A 148 -1.55 20.39 -1.02
C VAL A 148 -0.33 20.35 -0.11
N ARG A 149 -0.42 21.04 1.02
CA ARG A 149 0.63 21.05 2.05
C ARG A 149 0.61 19.71 2.77
N GLU A 150 1.78 19.12 2.94
CA GLU A 150 1.91 17.92 3.76
C GLU A 150 1.52 18.21 5.22
N MET A 151 0.67 17.37 5.78
CA MET A 151 0.20 17.55 7.15
C MET A 151 1.24 17.03 8.14
N PRO A 152 1.65 17.79 9.15
CA PRO A 152 2.64 17.38 10.14
C PRO A 152 2.03 16.47 11.21
N LEU A 153 1.26 15.44 10.82
CA LEU A 153 0.70 14.48 11.75
C LEU A 153 1.63 13.27 11.88
N PRO A 154 1.90 12.80 13.12
CA PRO A 154 2.75 11.66 13.33
C PRO A 154 2.12 10.40 12.72
N ARG A 155 2.89 9.66 11.93
CA ARG A 155 2.44 8.45 11.22
C ARG A 155 1.85 7.37 12.12
N HIS A 156 2.25 7.32 13.38
CA HIS A 156 1.76 6.33 14.35
C HIS A 156 0.37 6.66 14.92
N THR A 157 -0.22 7.82 14.59
CA THR A 157 -1.58 8.21 15.04
C THR A 157 -2.61 7.13 14.68
N LYS A 158 -2.50 6.47 13.53
CA LYS A 158 -3.41 5.40 13.11
C LYS A 158 -3.37 4.16 14.02
N ILE A 159 -2.25 3.87 14.71
CA ILE A 159 -2.18 2.77 15.69
C ILE A 159 -3.04 3.11 16.89
N TRP A 160 -2.92 4.34 17.40
CA TRP A 160 -3.75 4.82 18.50
C TRP A 160 -5.23 4.88 18.12
N LEU A 161 -5.51 5.25 16.86
CA LEU A 161 -6.87 5.25 16.33
C LEU A 161 -7.43 3.83 16.22
N ALA A 162 -6.61 2.84 15.80
CA ALA A 162 -7.01 1.44 15.78
C ALA A 162 -7.34 0.93 17.21
N LEU A 163 -6.50 1.26 18.19
CA LEU A 163 -6.76 0.92 19.60
C LEU A 163 -8.03 1.60 20.11
N ALA A 164 -8.20 2.90 19.84
CA ALA A 164 -9.39 3.64 20.25
C ALA A 164 -10.68 3.05 19.65
N VAL A 165 -10.65 2.65 18.37
CA VAL A 165 -11.79 2.01 17.71
C VAL A 165 -12.14 0.67 18.37
N VAL A 166 -11.17 -0.17 18.70
CA VAL A 166 -11.42 -1.45 19.38
C VAL A 166 -12.00 -1.22 20.78
N LEU A 167 -11.43 -0.27 21.55
CA LEU A 167 -11.95 0.08 22.86
C LEU A 167 -13.38 0.64 22.79
N LEU A 168 -13.64 1.51 21.83
CA LEU A 168 -14.97 2.07 21.64
C LEU A 168 -15.98 1.02 21.19
N SER A 169 -15.56 0.05 20.34
CA SER A 169 -16.39 -1.11 19.97
C SER A 169 -16.75 -1.97 21.18
N ALA A 170 -15.80 -2.16 22.11
CA ALA A 170 -16.05 -2.89 23.37
C ALA A 170 -17.03 -2.17 24.29
N LEU A 171 -16.97 -0.83 24.34
CA LEU A 171 -17.84 -0.01 25.17
C LEU A 171 -19.27 0.11 24.61
N THR A 172 -19.38 0.29 23.30
CA THR A 172 -20.67 0.49 22.63
C THR A 172 -21.36 -0.79 22.21
N SER A 173 -20.66 -1.93 22.27
CA SER A 173 -21.12 -3.23 21.73
C SER A 173 -21.50 -3.19 20.24
N VAL A 174 -20.86 -2.28 19.48
CA VAL A 174 -21.04 -2.13 18.03
C VAL A 174 -19.66 -2.11 17.35
N PRO A 175 -19.44 -2.85 16.26
CA PRO A 175 -18.18 -2.79 15.49
C PRO A 175 -18.10 -1.45 14.73
N ILE A 176 -17.56 -0.43 15.37
CA ILE A 176 -17.64 0.97 14.95
C ILE A 176 -16.98 1.19 13.59
N PHE A 177 -15.77 0.67 13.37
CA PHE A 177 -15.07 0.91 12.10
C PHE A 177 -15.80 0.27 10.91
N GLU A 178 -16.42 -0.92 11.09
CA GLU A 178 -17.20 -1.55 10.02
C GLU A 178 -18.39 -0.70 9.57
N THR A 179 -18.90 0.17 10.45
CA THR A 179 -19.98 1.10 10.11
C THR A 179 -19.50 2.24 9.21
N PHE A 180 -18.27 2.73 9.42
CA PHE A 180 -17.69 3.87 8.70
C PHE A 180 -16.58 3.47 7.71
N SER A 181 -16.23 2.20 7.63
CA SER A 181 -15.17 1.72 6.74
C SER A 181 -15.50 2.05 5.28
N PRO A 182 -14.60 2.72 4.55
CA PRO A 182 -14.82 2.99 3.13
C PRO A 182 -14.85 1.71 2.29
N ILE A 183 -14.26 0.63 2.78
CA ILE A 183 -14.28 -0.70 2.15
C ILE A 183 -15.68 -1.31 2.30
N SER A 184 -16.21 -1.35 3.53
CA SER A 184 -17.58 -1.79 3.82
C SER A 184 -18.60 -0.88 3.15
N ALA A 185 -18.34 0.43 3.11
CA ALA A 185 -19.18 1.41 2.44
C ALA A 185 -19.31 1.14 0.93
N LEU A 186 -18.18 0.92 0.26
CA LEU A 186 -18.15 0.57 -1.16
C LEU A 186 -18.92 -0.72 -1.43
N ASN A 187 -18.71 -1.74 -0.59
CA ASN A 187 -19.35 -3.03 -0.71
C ASN A 187 -20.88 -2.92 -0.51
N LYS A 188 -21.32 -2.23 0.55
CA LYS A 188 -22.74 -2.00 0.83
C LYS A 188 -23.40 -1.11 -0.23
N SER A 189 -22.70 -0.15 -0.81
CA SER A 189 -23.23 0.70 -1.87
C SER A 189 -23.43 -0.10 -3.16
N VAL A 190 -22.51 -0.99 -3.49
CA VAL A 190 -22.61 -1.87 -4.66
C VAL A 190 -23.72 -2.92 -4.48
N LEU A 191 -23.80 -3.51 -3.27
CA LEU A 191 -24.75 -4.58 -2.95
C LEU A 191 -26.19 -4.09 -2.74
N PHE A 192 -26.36 -3.02 -1.98
CA PHE A 192 -27.67 -2.61 -1.45
C PHE A 192 -28.10 -1.22 -1.90
N GLY A 193 -27.33 -0.55 -2.76
CA GLY A 193 -27.58 0.83 -3.12
C GLY A 193 -27.54 1.80 -1.93
N ALA A 194 -26.84 1.41 -0.85
CA ALA A 194 -26.83 2.18 0.39
C ALA A 194 -26.05 3.49 0.24
N VAL A 195 -26.75 4.61 0.29
CA VAL A 195 -26.19 5.96 0.11
C VAL A 195 -25.24 6.37 1.26
N VAL A 196 -25.39 5.77 2.44
CA VAL A 196 -24.59 6.12 3.64
C VAL A 196 -23.10 5.96 3.39
N GLY A 197 -22.69 4.93 2.64
CA GLY A 197 -21.29 4.71 2.31
C GLY A 197 -20.70 5.74 1.35
N VAL A 198 -21.52 6.37 0.53
CA VAL A 198 -21.08 7.41 -0.41
C VAL A 198 -20.55 8.64 0.34
N TRP A 199 -21.16 9.00 1.47
CA TRP A 199 -20.69 10.12 2.28
C TRP A 199 -19.30 9.92 2.85
N THR A 200 -18.97 8.71 3.30
CA THR A 200 -17.62 8.38 3.79
C THR A 200 -16.59 8.49 2.67
N LEU A 201 -16.92 7.94 1.49
CA LEU A 201 -16.04 8.04 0.32
C LEU A 201 -15.88 9.50 -0.12
N LEU A 202 -16.96 10.28 -0.14
CA LEU A 202 -16.92 11.69 -0.50
C LEU A 202 -16.07 12.49 0.50
N ALA A 203 -16.21 12.25 1.81
CA ALA A 203 -15.38 12.87 2.83
C ALA A 203 -13.89 12.55 2.65
N ILE A 204 -13.55 11.31 2.30
CA ILE A 204 -12.18 10.91 1.99
C ILE A 204 -11.67 11.64 0.75
N VAL A 205 -12.46 11.70 -0.34
CA VAL A 205 -12.08 12.41 -1.57
C VAL A 205 -11.82 13.89 -1.29
N ILE A 206 -12.70 14.54 -0.53
CA ILE A 206 -12.53 15.95 -0.15
C ILE A 206 -11.28 16.15 0.71
N ALA A 207 -11.06 15.30 1.70
CA ALA A 207 -9.88 15.37 2.55
C ALA A 207 -8.58 15.20 1.74
N GLU A 208 -8.55 14.27 0.78
CA GLU A 208 -7.39 14.02 -0.07
C GLU A 208 -7.14 15.13 -1.10
N LEU A 209 -8.20 15.81 -1.57
CA LEU A 209 -8.06 16.91 -2.51
C LEU A 209 -7.54 18.20 -1.86
N PHE A 210 -8.01 18.50 -0.63
CA PHE A 210 -7.80 19.80 -0.02
C PHE A 210 -6.91 19.80 1.22
N TRP A 211 -6.86 18.69 1.97
CA TRP A 211 -6.22 18.68 3.29
C TRP A 211 -4.80 18.10 3.29
N GLY A 212 -4.53 17.05 2.54
CA GLY A 212 -3.19 16.46 2.51
C GLY A 212 -3.05 15.28 1.56
N HIS A 213 -1.80 14.91 1.28
CA HIS A 213 -1.51 13.77 0.42
C HIS A 213 -1.64 12.46 1.19
N ARG A 214 -2.59 11.60 0.78
CA ARG A 214 -2.86 10.26 1.35
C ARG A 214 -3.13 10.27 2.85
N VAL A 215 -3.80 11.30 3.36
CA VAL A 215 -4.10 11.49 4.79
C VAL A 215 -4.85 10.28 5.34
N TRP A 216 -5.84 9.77 4.59
CA TRP A 216 -6.59 8.60 5.02
C TRP A 216 -5.68 7.39 5.28
N CYS A 217 -4.89 6.96 4.30
CA CYS A 217 -4.05 5.77 4.41
C CYS A 217 -2.82 5.96 5.32
N ARG A 218 -2.33 7.20 5.44
CA ARG A 218 -1.14 7.50 6.26
C ARG A 218 -1.47 7.65 7.73
N VAL A 219 -2.61 8.28 8.06
CA VAL A 219 -2.88 8.77 9.42
C VAL A 219 -4.20 8.30 9.98
N LEU A 220 -5.28 8.29 9.18
CA LEU A 220 -6.64 8.12 9.69
C LEU A 220 -7.18 6.69 9.63
N CYS A 221 -6.63 5.81 8.79
CA CYS A 221 -7.15 4.46 8.62
C CYS A 221 -6.77 3.52 9.79
N PRO A 222 -7.71 3.10 10.66
CA PRO A 222 -7.43 2.21 11.78
C PRO A 222 -6.95 0.83 11.32
N LEU A 223 -7.54 0.31 10.24
CA LEU A 223 -7.11 -0.94 9.60
C LEU A 223 -5.63 -0.87 9.18
N GLY A 224 -5.21 0.29 8.61
CA GLY A 224 -3.81 0.56 8.29
C GLY A 224 -2.90 0.57 9.51
N GLY A 225 -3.42 1.02 10.67
CA GLY A 225 -2.72 0.98 11.96
C GLY A 225 -2.52 -0.44 12.48
N PHE A 226 -3.54 -1.27 12.41
CA PHE A 226 -3.46 -2.69 12.77
C PHE A 226 -2.43 -3.43 11.91
N TYR A 227 -2.52 -3.28 10.59
CA TYR A 227 -1.57 -3.90 9.67
C TYR A 227 -0.16 -3.31 9.73
N GLU A 228 0.04 -2.08 10.23
CA GLU A 228 1.37 -1.55 10.53
C GLU A 228 2.06 -2.35 11.62
N VAL A 229 1.33 -2.68 12.69
CA VAL A 229 1.87 -3.48 13.79
C VAL A 229 2.25 -4.88 13.29
N LEU A 230 1.36 -5.53 12.54
CA LEU A 230 1.61 -6.82 11.93
C LEU A 230 2.78 -6.79 10.94
N GLY A 231 2.91 -5.70 10.19
CA GLY A 231 3.95 -5.50 9.20
C GLY A 231 5.39 -5.44 9.75
N ARG A 232 5.55 -5.26 11.06
CA ARG A 232 6.89 -5.27 11.72
C ARG A 232 7.53 -6.66 11.72
N VAL A 233 6.72 -7.72 11.61
CA VAL A 233 7.19 -9.11 11.58
C VAL A 233 7.47 -9.59 10.15
N GLY A 234 6.94 -8.90 9.14
CA GLY A 234 6.98 -9.31 7.73
C GLY A 234 8.38 -9.53 7.18
N GLN A 235 8.50 -10.53 6.31
CA GLN A 235 9.75 -10.97 5.72
C GLN A 235 10.10 -10.28 4.39
N VAL A 236 9.10 -9.78 3.66
CA VAL A 236 9.32 -9.09 2.39
C VAL A 236 9.70 -7.64 2.66
N ASN A 237 10.89 -7.23 2.26
CA ASN A 237 11.45 -5.91 2.54
C ASN A 237 12.00 -5.26 1.28
N VAL A 238 12.00 -3.93 1.24
CA VAL A 238 12.74 -3.17 0.24
C VAL A 238 14.17 -3.00 0.74
N ARG A 239 15.13 -3.35 -0.11
CA ARG A 239 16.57 -3.25 0.14
C ARG A 239 17.20 -2.21 -0.75
N ILE A 240 18.27 -1.60 -0.30
CA ILE A 240 19.05 -0.64 -1.07
C ILE A 240 20.46 -1.17 -1.35
N ASN A 241 20.90 -0.98 -2.59
CA ASN A 241 22.30 -1.00 -2.95
C ASN A 241 22.85 0.43 -2.84
N ARG A 242 23.70 0.70 -1.87
CA ARG A 242 24.23 2.03 -1.59
C ARG A 242 25.16 2.56 -2.68
N GLU A 243 25.93 1.66 -3.29
CA GLU A 243 26.87 2.02 -4.36
C GLU A 243 26.15 2.53 -5.62
N ALA A 244 24.94 2.03 -5.87
CA ALA A 244 24.11 2.47 -6.98
C ALA A 244 23.20 3.65 -6.64
N CYS A 245 23.12 4.07 -5.35
CA CYS A 245 22.24 5.15 -4.94
C CYS A 245 22.86 6.52 -5.15
N ILE A 246 22.21 7.36 -5.97
CA ILE A 246 22.62 8.73 -6.25
C ILE A 246 21.91 9.78 -5.37
N HIS A 247 21.22 9.38 -4.32
CA HIS A 247 20.51 10.24 -3.36
C HIS A 247 19.52 11.24 -3.98
N CYS A 248 18.90 10.92 -5.12
CA CYS A 248 17.99 11.81 -5.85
C CYS A 248 16.60 11.98 -5.21
N ASN A 249 16.27 11.25 -4.14
CA ASN A 249 15.00 11.27 -3.42
C ASN A 249 13.73 10.94 -4.25
N ALA A 250 13.86 10.47 -5.49
CA ALA A 250 12.72 10.08 -6.33
C ALA A 250 11.87 8.96 -5.68
N CYS A 251 12.51 8.04 -4.95
CA CYS A 251 11.83 6.99 -4.19
C CYS A 251 10.95 7.53 -3.06
N LYS A 252 11.35 8.60 -2.38
CA LYS A 252 10.52 9.28 -1.35
C LYS A 252 9.28 9.89 -1.98
N GLN A 253 9.43 10.60 -3.09
CA GLN A 253 8.31 11.22 -3.81
C GLN A 253 7.31 10.22 -4.37
N ALA A 254 7.76 9.02 -4.71
CA ALA A 254 6.92 7.94 -5.22
C ALA A 254 6.31 7.06 -4.12
N CYS A 255 6.68 7.26 -2.86
CA CYS A 255 6.22 6.40 -1.77
C CYS A 255 4.71 6.55 -1.53
N LEU A 256 3.97 5.45 -1.67
CA LEU A 256 2.52 5.43 -1.47
C LEU A 256 2.13 5.34 0.02
N ALA A 257 3.06 4.86 0.87
CA ALA A 257 2.84 4.80 2.31
C ALA A 257 3.22 6.13 2.96
N ASP A 258 4.41 6.19 3.52
CA ASP A 258 4.97 7.39 4.14
C ASP A 258 6.40 7.58 3.63
N PRO A 259 6.75 8.75 3.06
CA PRO A 259 8.11 9.02 2.57
C PRO A 259 9.20 8.80 3.62
N ASP A 260 8.91 9.10 4.90
CA ASP A 260 9.88 9.07 5.99
C ASP A 260 10.34 7.64 6.36
N ILE A 261 9.60 6.61 5.91
CA ILE A 261 10.05 5.22 6.10
C ILE A 261 11.33 4.88 5.35
N LEU A 262 11.68 5.68 4.34
CA LEU A 262 12.89 5.52 3.53
C LEU A 262 14.11 6.26 4.13
N ASP A 263 13.91 7.16 5.08
CA ASP A 263 14.99 7.95 5.66
C ASP A 263 16.11 7.10 6.28
N PRO A 264 15.82 6.06 7.09
CA PRO A 264 16.89 5.23 7.65
C PRO A 264 17.77 4.56 6.59
N VAL A 265 17.18 4.28 5.41
CA VAL A 265 17.86 3.64 4.29
C VAL A 265 18.65 4.66 3.48
N LEU A 266 18.11 5.85 3.27
CA LEU A 266 18.74 6.93 2.53
C LEU A 266 19.85 7.65 3.34
N THR A 267 19.72 7.70 4.67
CA THR A 267 20.74 8.24 5.59
C THR A 267 21.78 7.21 6.02
N GLU A 268 21.83 6.06 5.33
CA GLU A 268 22.81 5.00 5.54
C GLU A 268 22.76 4.28 6.91
N ARG A 269 21.75 4.55 7.74
CA ARG A 269 21.55 3.88 9.02
C ARG A 269 21.18 2.40 8.87
N ASP A 270 20.34 2.11 7.86
CA ASP A 270 19.88 0.76 7.54
C ASP A 270 20.04 0.45 6.04
N ARG A 271 20.10 -0.84 5.70
CA ARG A 271 20.09 -1.32 4.31
C ARG A 271 18.73 -1.86 3.87
N ILE A 272 17.78 -1.86 4.78
CA ILE A 272 16.45 -2.48 4.61
C ILE A 272 15.40 -1.54 5.19
N VAL A 273 14.29 -1.37 4.50
CA VAL A 273 13.13 -0.63 5.01
C VAL A 273 12.40 -1.50 6.03
N ARG A 274 12.64 -1.26 7.32
CA ARG A 274 12.07 -2.03 8.44
C ARG A 274 10.69 -1.56 8.88
N ALA A 275 10.28 -0.36 8.51
CA ALA A 275 9.02 0.22 8.97
C ALA A 275 7.82 -0.66 8.60
N GLY A 276 6.97 -0.99 9.57
CA GLY A 276 5.74 -1.75 9.37
C GLY A 276 4.75 -1.08 8.41
N ASP A 277 4.92 0.22 8.20
CA ASP A 277 4.17 1.04 7.25
C ASP A 277 4.40 0.70 5.78
N CYS A 278 5.50 0.06 5.43
CA CYS A 278 5.79 -0.28 4.05
C CYS A 278 4.72 -1.23 3.49
N MET A 279 4.09 -0.84 2.39
CA MET A 279 3.07 -1.62 1.68
C MET A 279 3.65 -2.66 0.72
N ALA A 280 4.97 -2.74 0.57
CA ALA A 280 5.65 -3.53 -0.45
C ALA A 280 5.05 -3.34 -1.86
N CYS A 281 4.68 -2.12 -2.21
CA CYS A 281 3.96 -1.78 -3.43
C CYS A 281 4.85 -1.63 -4.68
N GLY A 282 6.17 -1.56 -4.51
CA GLY A 282 7.14 -1.44 -5.60
C GLY A 282 7.30 -0.04 -6.21
N ALA A 283 6.50 0.95 -5.83
CA ALA A 283 6.54 2.29 -6.43
C ALA A 283 7.91 2.98 -6.30
N CYS A 284 8.59 2.81 -5.17
CA CYS A 284 9.94 3.33 -4.97
C CYS A 284 10.99 2.62 -5.84
N ILE A 285 10.78 1.33 -6.15
CA ILE A 285 11.66 0.55 -7.04
C ILE A 285 11.50 1.04 -8.48
N ASP A 286 10.25 1.23 -8.91
CA ASP A 286 9.92 1.72 -10.26
C ASP A 286 10.43 3.15 -10.49
N ALA A 287 10.40 3.98 -9.46
CA ALA A 287 10.85 5.37 -9.53
C ALA A 287 12.38 5.53 -9.47
N CYS A 288 13.12 4.46 -9.11
CA CYS A 288 14.57 4.56 -8.94
C CYS A 288 15.30 4.50 -10.30
N PRO A 289 15.97 5.59 -10.74
CA PRO A 289 16.63 5.63 -12.04
C PRO A 289 17.83 4.68 -12.13
N THR A 290 18.54 4.48 -11.02
CA THR A 290 19.74 3.63 -10.95
C THR A 290 19.44 2.19 -10.53
N ARG A 291 18.16 1.84 -10.30
CA ARG A 291 17.75 0.52 -9.78
C ARG A 291 18.44 0.13 -8.46
N ALA A 292 18.78 1.10 -7.64
CA ALA A 292 19.38 0.87 -6.34
C ALA A 292 18.44 0.16 -5.35
N LEU A 293 17.14 0.14 -5.61
CA LEU A 293 16.13 -0.48 -4.75
C LEU A 293 15.63 -1.79 -5.34
N SER A 294 15.43 -2.80 -4.50
CA SER A 294 14.90 -4.11 -4.88
C SER A 294 14.12 -4.75 -3.74
N PHE A 295 13.23 -5.70 -4.07
CA PHE A 295 12.63 -6.56 -3.05
C PHE A 295 13.64 -7.61 -2.57
N GLY A 296 13.54 -7.95 -1.30
CA GLY A 296 14.30 -9.04 -0.69
C GLY A 296 13.52 -9.73 0.41
N ILE A 297 13.84 -11.00 0.64
CA ILE A 297 13.23 -11.82 1.69
C ILE A 297 14.17 -11.87 2.90
N GLY A 298 13.60 -11.80 4.10
CA GLY A 298 14.33 -11.84 5.36
C GLY A 298 15.00 -10.50 5.73
N ARG A 299 15.65 -10.51 6.87
CA ARG A 299 16.29 -9.31 7.46
C ARG A 299 17.76 -9.16 7.06
N GLN A 300 18.27 -10.00 6.16
CA GLN A 300 19.65 -9.92 5.72
C GLN A 300 19.89 -8.69 4.83
N PRO A 301 21.02 -8.00 4.97
CA PRO A 301 21.39 -6.93 4.07
C PRO A 301 21.58 -7.46 2.64
N PHE A 302 21.52 -6.56 1.66
CA PHE A 302 21.76 -6.89 0.26
C PHE A 302 23.09 -7.64 0.10
N ARG A 303 23.04 -8.89 -0.34
CA ARG A 303 24.23 -9.64 -0.74
C ARG A 303 24.49 -9.27 -2.19
N GLN A 304 25.61 -8.61 -2.44
CA GLN A 304 26.06 -8.41 -3.82
C GLN A 304 26.13 -9.77 -4.52
N PRO A 305 25.64 -9.91 -5.75
CA PRO A 305 25.98 -11.08 -6.55
C PRO A 305 27.52 -11.11 -6.67
N THR A 306 28.10 -12.15 -6.10
CA THR A 306 29.51 -12.45 -6.28
C THR A 306 29.73 -12.81 -7.77
N GLY A 307 30.18 -11.84 -8.54
CA GLY A 307 30.40 -12.07 -9.97
C GLY A 307 30.71 -10.78 -10.71
N THR A 308 31.90 -10.36 -10.60
CA THR A 308 32.92 -9.73 -11.43
C THR A 308 33.68 -8.73 -10.57
N SER A 309 34.70 -9.24 -9.88
CA SER A 309 35.86 -8.42 -9.56
C SER A 309 36.44 -7.98 -10.92
N VAL A 310 36.10 -6.77 -11.33
CA VAL A 310 36.97 -6.05 -12.26
C VAL A 310 38.18 -5.74 -11.41
N GLU A 311 39.25 -6.57 -11.58
CA GLU A 311 40.55 -6.21 -11.13
C GLU A 311 40.87 -4.82 -11.70
N PRO A 312 41.26 -3.85 -10.86
CA PRO A 312 41.80 -2.63 -11.40
C PRO A 312 43.05 -3.05 -12.18
N THR A 313 42.99 -2.97 -13.50
CA THR A 313 44.21 -2.99 -14.32
C THR A 313 45.03 -1.83 -13.82
N GLU A 314 46.12 -2.18 -13.17
CA GLU A 314 47.20 -1.31 -12.75
C GLU A 314 47.80 -0.74 -14.05
N GLU A 315 47.23 0.35 -14.52
CA GLU A 315 47.73 1.13 -15.64
C GLU A 315 48.97 1.83 -15.08
N THR A 316 50.13 1.22 -15.34
CA THR A 316 51.44 1.75 -15.04
C THR A 316 51.55 3.17 -15.59
N LEU A 317 51.48 4.16 -14.69
CA LEU A 317 51.83 5.53 -15.00
C LEU A 317 53.25 5.53 -15.61
N PRO A 318 53.43 6.16 -16.78
CA PRO A 318 54.81 6.37 -17.28
C PRO A 318 55.57 7.25 -16.31
N THR A 319 56.65 6.72 -15.81
CA THR A 319 57.63 7.45 -14.98
C THR A 319 58.18 8.60 -15.81
N ILE A 320 57.87 9.85 -15.40
CA ILE A 320 58.45 11.06 -15.97
C ILE A 320 59.91 11.12 -15.41
N ASP A 321 60.87 10.98 -16.31
CA ASP A 321 62.30 11.13 -16.02
C ASP A 321 62.61 12.62 -15.75
N PRO A 322 63.13 12.98 -14.56
CA PRO A 322 63.36 14.37 -14.20
C PRO A 322 64.65 14.97 -14.79
N THR A 323 65.28 14.31 -15.74
CA THR A 323 66.59 14.75 -16.26
C THR A 323 66.60 15.09 -17.76
N ALA A 324 65.47 15.40 -18.41
CA ALA A 324 65.49 15.94 -19.75
C ALA A 324 65.35 17.48 -19.70
N ASN A 325 66.42 18.16 -20.07
CA ASN A 325 66.75 19.55 -20.11
C ASN A 325 65.87 20.34 -21.13
#